data_9ebf9bbed70ef3a0db906901cf24b4a1
#
_entry.id   9ebf9bbed70ef3a0db906901cf24b4a1
#
_cell.length_a   1.000
_cell.length_b   1.000
_cell.length_c   1.000
_cell.angle_alpha   90.00
_cell.angle_beta   90.00
_cell.angle_gamma   90.00
#
_symmetry.space_group_name_H-M   'P 1'
#
loop_
_entity.id
_entity.type
_entity.pdbx_description
1 polymer ?
#
loop_
_entity_poly.entity_id
_entity_poly.type
_entity_poly.pdbx_seq_one_letter_code
_entity_poly.pdbx_strand_id
1 'polypeptide(L)'
;MTESRKPSLSIVIPMYNEIDNVGPMIARVHEGLAAYQGNWELLVVDDGSVDGTPQALHRESAIYGKHVRVVELRRNFGQTAAMQAGIDEARGELIATLDGDLQNDPADIPRMIDHLIENDLDLLTGWRKNRKDDLVMRKIP
;
A
#
# COMPACT_ATOMS: atom_id res chain seq x y z
N MET A 1 26.34 1.53 -11.64
CA MET A 1 25.38 1.91 -10.61
C MET A 1 23.98 1.87 -11.17
N THR A 2 23.13 1.22 -10.53
CA THR A 2 21.74 1.21 -10.93
C THR A 2 21.00 2.31 -10.18
N GLU A 3 20.49 3.25 -10.93
CA GLU A 3 19.57 4.19 -10.35
C GLU A 3 18.30 3.46 -9.96
N SER A 4 17.74 3.84 -8.81
CA SER A 4 16.43 3.34 -8.47
C SER A 4 15.44 3.93 -9.47
N ARG A 5 14.82 3.06 -10.24
CA ARG A 5 13.79 3.49 -11.18
C ARG A 5 12.58 3.97 -10.41
N LYS A 6 11.95 5.01 -10.93
CA LYS A 6 10.67 5.46 -10.41
C LYS A 6 9.67 4.30 -10.50
N PRO A 7 8.96 3.97 -9.44
CA PRO A 7 7.98 2.89 -9.50
C PRO A 7 6.80 3.26 -10.40
N SER A 8 6.20 2.25 -11.00
CA SER A 8 4.96 2.44 -11.77
C SER A 8 3.73 2.34 -10.88
N LEU A 9 3.87 1.71 -9.72
CA LEU A 9 2.77 1.46 -8.80
C LEU A 9 3.21 1.77 -7.37
N SER A 10 2.37 2.51 -6.66
CA SER A 10 2.52 2.73 -5.22
C SER A 10 1.33 2.12 -4.50
N ILE A 11 1.60 1.31 -3.49
CA ILE A 11 0.57 0.74 -2.64
C ILE A 11 0.63 1.49 -1.32
N VAL A 12 -0.49 2.07 -0.89
CA VAL A 12 -0.57 2.85 0.34
C VAL A 12 -1.47 2.14 1.34
N ILE A 13 -0.93 1.85 2.50
CA ILE A 13 -1.64 1.14 3.56
C ILE A 13 -1.48 1.91 4.87
N PRO A 14 -2.56 2.48 5.43
CA PRO A 14 -2.49 3.07 6.76
C PRO A 14 -2.62 1.99 7.83
N MET A 15 -1.88 2.15 8.92
CA MET A 15 -1.96 1.23 10.06
C MET A 15 -1.99 2.02 11.37
N TYR A 16 -2.78 1.53 12.32
CA TYR A 16 -2.86 2.12 13.65
C TYR A 16 -3.03 1.00 14.68
N ASN A 17 -2.02 0.85 15.56
CA ASN A 17 -2.05 -0.16 16.62
C ASN A 17 -2.35 -1.57 16.10
N GLU A 18 -1.64 -1.98 15.07
CA GLU A 18 -1.85 -3.27 14.41
C GLU A 18 -0.56 -4.09 14.33
N ILE A 19 0.20 -4.12 15.41
CA ILE A 19 1.53 -4.76 15.43
C ILE A 19 1.48 -6.21 14.91
N ASP A 20 0.44 -6.96 15.26
CA ASP A 20 0.35 -8.36 14.85
C ASP A 20 0.08 -8.55 13.37
N ASN A 21 -0.41 -7.52 12.70
CA ASN A 21 -0.71 -7.57 11.27
C ASN A 21 0.45 -7.10 10.39
N VAL A 22 1.49 -6.51 10.97
CA VAL A 22 2.59 -5.93 10.18
C VAL A 22 3.28 -6.97 9.31
N GLY A 23 3.79 -8.03 9.90
CA GLY A 23 4.48 -9.09 9.16
C GLY A 23 3.59 -9.76 8.11
N PRO A 24 2.41 -10.25 8.51
CA PRO A 24 1.49 -10.90 7.56
C PRO A 24 1.06 -9.98 6.42
N MET A 25 0.81 -8.70 6.69
CA MET A 25 0.40 -7.75 5.67
C MET A 25 1.49 -7.55 4.61
N ILE A 26 2.73 -7.31 5.05
CA ILE A 26 3.84 -7.08 4.12
C ILE A 26 4.10 -8.34 3.28
N ALA A 27 4.04 -9.51 3.92
CA ALA A 27 4.20 -10.78 3.21
C ALA A 27 3.13 -10.96 2.15
N ARG A 28 1.88 -10.66 2.46
CA ARG A 28 0.78 -10.80 1.51
C ARG A 28 0.90 -9.84 0.33
N VAL A 29 1.37 -8.62 0.56
CA VAL A 29 1.61 -7.69 -0.53
C VAL A 29 2.66 -8.25 -1.47
N HIS A 30 3.76 -8.78 -0.95
CA HIS A 30 4.81 -9.35 -1.79
C HIS A 30 4.32 -10.57 -2.57
N GLU A 31 3.55 -11.44 -1.93
CA GLU A 31 2.96 -12.59 -2.62
C GLU A 31 2.01 -12.16 -3.72
N GLY A 32 1.16 -11.20 -3.44
CA GLY A 32 0.17 -10.71 -4.41
C GLY A 32 0.81 -10.01 -5.59
N LEU A 33 1.96 -9.39 -5.42
CA LEU A 33 2.66 -8.66 -6.48
C LEU A 33 3.74 -9.49 -7.16
N ALA A 34 3.87 -10.77 -6.82
CA ALA A 34 4.95 -11.62 -7.37
C ALA A 34 4.93 -11.69 -8.88
N ALA A 35 3.75 -11.64 -9.50
CA ALA A 35 3.61 -11.68 -10.95
C ALA A 35 3.58 -10.30 -11.61
N TYR A 36 3.60 -9.23 -10.83
CA TYR A 36 3.59 -7.88 -11.39
C TYR A 36 4.92 -7.57 -12.07
N GLN A 37 4.87 -7.11 -13.31
CA GLN A 37 6.05 -6.94 -14.15
C GLN A 37 6.73 -5.59 -13.99
N GLY A 38 6.09 -4.63 -13.36
CA GLY A 38 6.65 -3.31 -13.16
C GLY A 38 7.36 -3.17 -11.82
N ASN A 39 7.99 -2.03 -11.62
CA ASN A 39 8.52 -1.66 -10.31
C ASN A 39 7.39 -1.14 -9.43
N TRP A 40 7.40 -1.51 -8.17
CA TRP A 40 6.39 -1.07 -7.23
C TRP A 40 7.03 -0.69 -5.91
N GLU A 41 6.32 0.12 -5.16
CA GLU A 41 6.69 0.47 -3.79
C GLU A 41 5.50 0.27 -2.87
N LEU A 42 5.80 0.02 -1.61
CA LEU A 42 4.80 -0.08 -0.56
C LEU A 42 5.07 1.04 0.45
N LEU A 43 4.07 1.90 0.66
CA LEU A 43 4.12 2.92 1.69
C LEU A 43 3.16 2.53 2.80
N VAL A 44 3.71 2.22 3.96
CA VAL A 44 2.89 1.95 5.14
C VAL A 44 2.93 3.20 6.01
N VAL A 45 1.77 3.76 6.26
CA VAL A 45 1.66 4.99 7.05
C VAL A 45 1.24 4.61 8.45
N ASP A 46 2.15 4.79 9.40
CA ASP A 46 1.82 4.60 10.80
C ASP A 46 1.10 5.83 11.32
N ASP A 47 -0.14 5.66 11.73
CA ASP A 47 -1.01 6.75 12.16
C ASP A 47 -0.89 7.02 13.66
N GLY A 48 0.35 7.18 14.13
CA GLY A 48 0.63 7.52 15.51
C GLY A 48 0.37 6.39 16.49
N SER A 49 0.73 5.16 16.13
CA SER A 49 0.54 4.00 17.00
C SER A 49 1.30 4.14 18.31
N VAL A 50 0.72 3.60 19.37
CA VAL A 50 1.32 3.58 20.71
C VAL A 50 1.77 2.18 21.12
N ASP A 51 1.60 1.19 20.26
CA ASP A 51 2.14 -0.15 20.44
C ASP A 51 3.47 -0.28 19.69
N GLY A 52 3.93 -1.45 19.37
CA GLY A 52 5.17 -1.69 18.64
C GLY A 52 5.03 -1.61 17.11
N THR A 53 3.93 -1.08 16.57
CA THR A 53 3.71 -1.04 15.12
C THR A 53 4.83 -0.32 14.37
N PRO A 54 5.25 0.91 14.74
CA PRO A 54 6.32 1.59 13.98
C PRO A 54 7.62 0.80 13.96
N GLN A 55 8.01 0.25 15.10
CA GLN A 55 9.26 -0.52 15.20
C GLN A 55 9.19 -1.78 14.34
N ALA A 56 8.04 -2.46 14.32
CA ALA A 56 7.84 -3.63 13.48
C ALA A 56 7.91 -3.27 11.99
N LEU A 57 7.33 -2.14 11.60
CA LEU A 57 7.37 -1.65 10.22
C LEU A 57 8.81 -1.37 9.77
N HIS A 58 9.60 -0.69 10.59
CA HIS A 58 10.98 -0.40 10.24
C HIS A 58 11.82 -1.67 10.15
N ARG A 59 11.57 -2.63 11.04
CA ARG A 59 12.26 -3.91 11.02
C ARG A 59 11.98 -4.68 9.72
N GLU A 60 10.71 -4.74 9.32
CA GLU A 60 10.32 -5.43 8.09
C GLU A 60 10.83 -4.68 6.85
N SER A 61 10.81 -3.35 6.86
CA SER A 61 11.36 -2.56 5.78
C SER A 61 12.85 -2.87 5.56
N ALA A 62 13.60 -3.01 6.64
CA ALA A 62 15.02 -3.36 6.54
C ALA A 62 15.23 -4.73 5.92
N ILE A 63 14.32 -5.68 6.17
CA ILE A 63 14.42 -7.04 5.63
C ILE A 63 14.08 -7.07 4.14
N TYR A 64 12.98 -6.41 3.74
CA TYR A 64 12.49 -6.49 2.36
C TYR A 64 13.20 -5.54 1.41
N GLY A 65 13.62 -4.37 1.86
CA GLY A 65 14.37 -3.44 1.04
C GLY A 65 13.72 -2.07 0.89
N LYS A 66 14.34 -1.25 0.05
CA LYS A 66 14.00 0.17 -0.09
C LYS A 66 12.61 0.44 -0.67
N HIS A 67 12.03 -0.56 -1.33
CA HIS A 67 10.68 -0.41 -1.89
C HIS A 67 9.60 -0.44 -0.80
N VAL A 68 9.93 -0.87 0.41
CA VAL A 68 9.03 -0.78 1.55
C VAL A 68 9.40 0.47 2.35
N ARG A 69 8.54 1.47 2.29
CA ARG A 69 8.77 2.77 2.90
C ARG A 69 7.79 2.95 4.06
N VAL A 70 8.29 3.51 5.16
CA VAL A 70 7.48 3.75 6.34
C VAL A 70 7.34 5.25 6.53
N VAL A 71 6.09 5.71 6.67
CA VAL A 71 5.78 7.10 6.98
C VAL A 71 5.16 7.12 8.37
N GLU A 72 5.77 7.82 9.30
CA GLU A 72 5.26 7.90 10.67
C GLU A 72 4.61 9.27 10.90
N LEU A 73 3.35 9.27 11.27
CA LEU A 73 2.69 10.48 11.74
C LEU A 73 3.00 10.70 13.21
N ARG A 74 3.08 11.96 13.62
CA ARG A 74 3.47 12.30 15.00
C ARG A 74 2.44 11.87 16.03
N ARG A 75 1.18 11.71 15.61
CA ARG A 75 0.08 11.29 16.47
C ARG A 75 -1.01 10.70 15.59
N ASN A 76 -2.05 10.17 16.21
CA ASN A 76 -3.20 9.68 15.47
C ASN A 76 -4.00 10.84 14.88
N PHE A 77 -4.07 10.91 13.55
CA PHE A 77 -4.83 11.89 12.82
C PHE A 77 -6.07 11.30 12.16
N GLY A 78 -6.18 9.98 12.12
CA GLY A 78 -7.27 9.27 11.48
C GLY A 78 -6.86 8.64 10.15
N GLN A 79 -7.63 7.65 9.72
CA GLN A 79 -7.32 6.86 8.53
C GLN A 79 -7.25 7.71 7.27
N THR A 80 -8.17 8.66 7.11
CA THR A 80 -8.19 9.51 5.92
C THR A 80 -6.94 10.36 5.82
N ALA A 81 -6.51 10.96 6.93
CA ALA A 81 -5.28 11.76 6.95
C ALA A 81 -4.05 10.90 6.70
N ALA A 82 -4.01 9.70 7.28
CA ALA A 82 -2.91 8.78 7.06
C ALA A 82 -2.82 8.34 5.60
N MET A 83 -3.96 8.01 5.00
CA MET A 83 -4.03 7.66 3.59
C MET A 83 -3.53 8.81 2.72
N GLN A 84 -3.97 10.03 3.00
CA GLN A 84 -3.54 11.22 2.26
C GLN A 84 -2.02 11.42 2.37
N ALA A 85 -1.46 11.24 3.56
CA ALA A 85 -0.02 11.36 3.76
C ALA A 85 0.75 10.36 2.89
N GLY A 86 0.25 9.14 2.81
CA GLY A 86 0.87 8.12 1.94
C GLY A 86 0.76 8.47 0.48
N ILE A 87 -0.39 8.95 0.05
CA ILE A 87 -0.60 9.36 -1.35
C ILE A 87 0.33 10.52 -1.71
N ASP A 88 0.51 11.49 -0.81
CA ASP A 88 1.40 12.63 -1.03
C ASP A 88 2.86 12.18 -1.20
N GLU A 89 3.26 11.10 -0.55
CA GLU A 89 4.63 10.57 -0.64
C GLU A 89 4.80 9.56 -1.77
N ALA A 90 3.73 9.12 -2.40
CA ALA A 90 3.77 8.11 -3.44
C ALA A 90 4.46 8.63 -4.70
N ARG A 91 5.26 7.78 -5.32
CA ARG A 91 6.02 8.10 -6.54
C ARG A 91 5.45 7.43 -7.78
N GLY A 92 4.58 6.44 -7.62
CA GLY A 92 4.06 5.67 -8.73
C GLY A 92 3.07 6.45 -9.58
N GLU A 93 2.96 6.06 -10.84
CA GLU A 93 1.93 6.60 -11.72
C GLU A 93 0.55 6.10 -11.33
N LEU A 94 0.49 4.90 -10.76
CA LEU A 94 -0.73 4.31 -10.24
C LEU A 94 -0.62 4.21 -8.74
N ILE A 95 -1.74 4.43 -8.06
CA ILE A 95 -1.82 4.28 -6.62
C ILE A 95 -2.91 3.29 -6.28
N ALA A 96 -2.56 2.28 -5.49
CA ALA A 96 -3.51 1.34 -4.91
C ALA A 96 -3.58 1.59 -3.42
N THR A 97 -4.76 1.66 -2.85
CA THR A 97 -4.95 1.81 -1.41
C THR A 97 -5.57 0.56 -0.82
N LEU A 98 -5.03 0.09 0.28
CA LEU A 98 -5.49 -1.08 0.99
C LEU A 98 -5.64 -0.78 2.47
N ASP A 99 -6.46 -1.56 3.15
CA ASP A 99 -6.57 -1.50 4.61
C ASP A 99 -5.53 -2.42 5.26
N GLY A 100 -5.01 -1.99 6.41
CA GLY A 100 -3.98 -2.74 7.13
C GLY A 100 -4.47 -3.98 7.84
N ASP A 101 -5.78 -4.18 7.89
CA ASP A 101 -6.42 -5.31 8.60
C ASP A 101 -6.53 -6.59 7.77
N LEU A 102 -5.91 -6.61 6.58
CA LEU A 102 -5.88 -7.76 5.67
C LEU A 102 -7.24 -8.13 5.09
N GLN A 103 -8.18 -7.19 5.05
CA GLN A 103 -9.50 -7.40 4.44
C GLN A 103 -9.44 -7.44 2.92
N ASN A 104 -8.49 -6.71 2.33
CA ASN A 104 -8.28 -6.68 0.89
C ASN A 104 -7.22 -7.70 0.49
N ASP A 105 -7.35 -8.24 -0.72
CA ASP A 105 -6.38 -9.19 -1.25
C ASP A 105 -5.44 -8.50 -2.25
N PRO A 106 -4.16 -8.32 -1.90
CA PRO A 106 -3.21 -7.69 -2.83
C PRO A 106 -3.06 -8.44 -4.16
N ALA A 107 -3.40 -9.72 -4.20
CA ALA A 107 -3.35 -10.49 -5.44
C ALA A 107 -4.31 -9.98 -6.52
N ASP A 108 -5.32 -9.20 -6.13
CA ASP A 108 -6.24 -8.59 -7.09
C ASP A 108 -5.65 -7.37 -7.79
N ILE A 109 -4.56 -6.80 -7.27
CA ILE A 109 -3.98 -5.56 -7.79
C ILE A 109 -3.54 -5.69 -9.25
N PRO A 110 -2.75 -6.71 -9.66
CA PRO A 110 -2.33 -6.79 -11.05
C PRO A 110 -3.49 -6.84 -12.04
N ARG A 111 -4.55 -7.59 -11.71
CA ARG A 111 -5.73 -7.69 -12.56
C ARG A 111 -6.46 -6.35 -12.65
N MET A 112 -6.55 -5.62 -11.54
CA MET A 112 -7.19 -4.30 -11.53
C MET A 112 -6.39 -3.28 -12.34
N ILE A 113 -5.05 -3.36 -12.29
CA ILE A 113 -4.20 -2.50 -13.11
C ILE A 113 -4.47 -2.75 -14.59
N ASP A 114 -4.49 -4.01 -15.01
CA ASP A 114 -4.75 -4.36 -16.41
C ASP A 114 -6.11 -3.83 -16.86
N HIS A 115 -7.12 -3.99 -16.02
CA HIS A 115 -8.47 -3.50 -16.34
C HIS A 115 -8.51 -1.97 -16.46
N LEU A 116 -7.84 -1.28 -15.55
CA LEU A 116 -7.77 0.18 -15.55
C LEU A 116 -7.08 0.70 -16.81
N ILE A 117 -5.98 0.08 -17.22
CA ILE A 117 -5.21 0.49 -18.40
C ILE A 117 -5.97 0.14 -19.67
N GLU A 118 -6.49 -1.07 -19.79
CA GLU A 118 -7.22 -1.53 -21.00
C GLU A 118 -8.45 -0.69 -21.29
N ASN A 119 -9.11 -0.19 -20.26
CA ASN A 119 -10.33 0.61 -20.40
C ASN A 119 -10.10 2.10 -20.24
N ASP A 120 -8.83 2.53 -20.12
CA ASP A 120 -8.43 3.92 -19.97
C ASP A 120 -9.19 4.63 -18.84
N LEU A 121 -9.24 3.97 -17.69
CA LEU A 121 -9.96 4.48 -16.53
C LEU A 121 -9.02 5.30 -15.65
N ASP A 122 -9.56 6.32 -14.99
CA ASP A 122 -8.80 7.10 -14.00
C ASP A 122 -8.95 6.54 -12.60
N LEU A 123 -10.05 5.84 -12.33
CA LEU A 123 -10.35 5.27 -11.03
C LEU A 123 -11.06 3.94 -11.21
N LEU A 124 -10.63 2.96 -10.44
CA LEU A 124 -11.29 1.66 -10.39
C LEU A 124 -11.41 1.23 -8.93
N THR A 125 -12.62 0.86 -8.53
CA THR A 125 -12.89 0.36 -7.19
C THR A 125 -13.27 -1.10 -7.28
N GLY A 126 -12.58 -1.96 -6.54
CA GLY A 126 -12.95 -3.36 -6.43
C GLY A 126 -14.07 -3.52 -5.43
N TRP A 127 -15.17 -4.14 -5.86
CA TRP A 127 -16.30 -4.42 -4.97
C TRP A 127 -16.19 -5.83 -4.41
N ARG A 128 -16.34 -5.94 -3.09
CA ARG A 128 -16.37 -7.24 -2.42
C ARG A 128 -17.73 -7.44 -1.80
N LYS A 129 -18.38 -8.51 -2.23
CA LYS A 129 -19.65 -8.90 -1.65
C LYS A 129 -19.46 -9.20 -0.16
N ASN A 130 -20.33 -8.62 0.67
CA ASN A 130 -20.35 -8.82 2.13
C ASN A 130 -19.15 -8.21 2.86
N ARG A 131 -18.45 -7.26 2.25
CA ARG A 131 -17.37 -6.51 2.90
C ARG A 131 -17.59 -5.02 2.77
N LYS A 132 -17.11 -4.28 3.75
CA LYS A 132 -17.24 -2.82 3.76
C LYS A 132 -16.06 -2.13 3.09
N ASP A 133 -14.91 -2.79 3.09
CA ASP A 133 -13.68 -2.19 2.61
C ASP A 133 -13.45 -2.57 1.15
N ASP A 134 -13.25 -1.57 0.33
CA ASP A 134 -12.99 -1.75 -1.08
C ASP A 134 -11.52 -1.49 -1.39
N LEU A 135 -10.99 -2.25 -2.34
CA LEU A 135 -9.69 -1.94 -2.93
C LEU A 135 -9.90 -0.82 -3.95
N VAL A 136 -9.18 0.28 -3.77
CA VAL A 136 -9.26 1.43 -4.68
C VAL A 136 -7.97 1.55 -5.46
N MET A 137 -8.08 1.66 -6.77
CA MET A 137 -6.98 1.86 -7.70
C MET A 137 -7.16 3.17 -8.43
N ARG A 138 -6.14 4.00 -8.43
CA ARG A 138 -6.21 5.32 -9.03
C ARG A 138 -4.99 5.60 -9.90
N LYS A 139 -5.23 6.13 -11.09
CA LYS A 139 -4.17 6.62 -11.96
C LYS A 139 -3.96 8.11 -11.70
N ILE A 140 -2.70 8.48 -11.48
CA ILE A 140 -2.31 9.87 -11.24
C ILE A 140 -2.02 10.53 -12.60
N PRO A 141 -2.62 11.68 -12.90
CA PRO A 141 -2.36 12.38 -14.16
C PRO A 141 -0.94 12.91 -14.28
#